data_5165c22bc80835c4234f4e0bfa193d9c
#
_entry.id   5165c22bc80835c4234f4e0bfa193d9c
#
_cell.length_a   1.000
_cell.length_b   1.000
_cell.length_c   1.000
_cell.angle_alpha   90.00
_cell.angle_beta   90.00
_cell.angle_gamma   90.00
#
_symmetry.space_group_name_H-M   'P 1'
#
loop_
_entity.id
_entity.type
_entity.pdbx_description
1 polymer ?
#
loop_
_entity_poly.entity_id
_entity_poly.type
_entity_poly.pdbx_seq_one_letter_code
_entity_poly.pdbx_strand_id
1 'polypeptide(L)'
;MTRKRHRSLLSLAVLLACVDGAPAQQPPQTFSEQLDIREREIVVALPDNLAGKALRPRDFQVLVDGRPREVTRAEPVSREGPAPWTILVYVDRVLASPGTVFYSNLALAEHARDLTGLGSVEVVLADADPGTVLPPSREPRQVEQTLAGLAGKARIERDRARTEVPAPPSDLQVGRQLDKLLAFLAARHPAGPHALFLVADGSAPAPARSTAAPETAFRDASRLLAASGWVGVALAVRRDAPGTPVAPKSELDLFEEGTATPGATNGPPPPIRGRAPGKSTLAFPRVIDLFIDARLAPLHALATATAGTLIGYDVQLPALFAELPRRWAIWISEPEAPADGRLHTLTVRLPRRKAEARAPQWLR
;
A
#
# COMPACT_ATOMS: atom_id res chain seq x y z
N MET A 1 24.24 -42.34 56.42
CA MET A 1 24.22 -41.92 57.80
C MET A 1 22.90 -41.25 58.11
N THR A 2 22.16 -41.95 58.95
CA THR A 2 21.31 -41.59 60.10
C THR A 2 20.10 -40.71 59.81
N ARG A 3 18.92 -41.24 59.74
CA ARG A 3 17.91 -41.68 60.77
C ARG A 3 17.42 -40.53 61.65
N LYS A 4 16.09 -40.26 61.59
CA LYS A 4 15.04 -40.41 62.68
C LYS A 4 13.75 -39.77 62.16
N ARG A 5 12.66 -40.44 61.97
CA ARG A 5 11.60 -41.09 62.79
C ARG A 5 11.18 -40.27 64.02
N HIS A 6 9.92 -39.79 64.03
CA HIS A 6 8.92 -39.93 65.11
C HIS A 6 7.54 -39.64 64.53
N ARG A 7 6.76 -40.41 64.70
CA ARG A 7 5.52 -41.03 65.24
C ARG A 7 4.95 -40.21 66.41
N SER A 8 3.62 -39.93 66.35
CA SER A 8 2.62 -40.11 67.43
C SER A 8 1.32 -39.45 66.96
N LEU A 9 0.27 -40.18 66.78
CA LEU A 9 -0.77 -40.67 67.67
C LEU A 9 -1.92 -39.67 67.87
N LEU A 10 -3.06 -40.02 67.26
CA LEU A 10 -4.38 -40.23 67.83
C LEU A 10 -4.99 -39.17 68.74
N SER A 11 -6.13 -38.59 68.32
CA SER A 11 -7.33 -38.58 69.18
C SER A 11 -8.56 -38.33 68.36
N LEU A 12 -9.47 -39.25 68.51
CA LEU A 12 -10.86 -39.39 68.08
C LEU A 12 -11.72 -38.44 68.88
N ALA A 13 -12.56 -37.62 68.26
CA ALA A 13 -13.70 -36.99 68.87
C ALA A 13 -14.81 -36.84 67.83
N VAL A 14 -15.78 -37.77 67.90
CA VAL A 14 -17.05 -37.70 67.24
C VAL A 14 -17.95 -36.72 68.03
N LEU A 15 -18.37 -35.64 67.31
CA LEU A 15 -19.47 -34.81 67.81
C LEU A 15 -20.47 -34.65 66.68
N LEU A 16 -21.58 -35.46 66.79
CA LEU A 16 -22.79 -35.21 66.00
C LEU A 16 -23.38 -33.87 66.46
N ALA A 17 -23.48 -32.95 65.48
CA ALA A 17 -24.39 -31.82 65.58
C ALA A 17 -25.24 -31.80 64.32
N CYS A 18 -26.49 -32.19 64.46
CA CYS A 18 -27.57 -31.93 63.51
C CYS A 18 -27.67 -30.39 63.33
N VAL A 19 -27.36 -29.88 62.22
CA VAL A 19 -27.70 -28.52 61.87
C VAL A 19 -28.59 -28.57 60.63
N ASP A 20 -29.85 -28.11 60.90
CA ASP A 20 -30.95 -27.97 59.96
C ASP A 20 -30.44 -27.32 58.66
N GLY A 21 -30.74 -27.99 57.52
CA GLY A 21 -30.40 -27.52 56.21
C GLY A 21 -31.19 -26.28 55.80
N ALA A 22 -30.66 -25.13 56.01
CA ALA A 22 -31.04 -23.94 55.22
C ALA A 22 -30.59 -24.15 53.77
N PRO A 23 -31.47 -24.01 52.76
CA PRO A 23 -31.04 -24.09 51.38
C PRO A 23 -29.98 -22.98 51.12
N ALA A 24 -28.76 -23.40 50.87
CA ALA A 24 -27.72 -22.51 50.45
C ALA A 24 -28.20 -21.76 49.18
N GLN A 25 -28.54 -20.49 49.35
CA GLN A 25 -28.75 -19.60 48.19
C GLN A 25 -27.47 -19.62 47.38
N GLN A 26 -27.52 -20.27 46.22
CA GLN A 26 -26.45 -20.15 45.23
C GLN A 26 -26.25 -18.64 44.94
N PRO A 27 -25.03 -18.11 45.07
CA PRO A 27 -24.78 -16.74 44.68
C PRO A 27 -25.22 -16.55 43.22
N PRO A 28 -25.83 -15.40 42.90
CA PRO A 28 -26.26 -15.15 41.54
C PRO A 28 -25.06 -15.36 40.62
N GLN A 29 -25.17 -16.28 39.65
CA GLN A 29 -24.18 -16.45 38.61
C GLN A 29 -24.16 -15.16 37.79
N THR A 30 -23.22 -14.30 38.08
CA THR A 30 -22.91 -13.16 37.22
C THR A 30 -22.29 -13.73 35.96
N PHE A 31 -23.12 -13.90 34.95
CA PHE A 31 -22.63 -14.12 33.60
C PHE A 31 -21.92 -12.81 33.16
N SER A 32 -20.63 -12.74 33.36
CA SER A 32 -19.79 -11.79 32.61
C SER A 32 -19.60 -12.39 31.23
N GLU A 33 -20.51 -12.10 30.31
CA GLU A 33 -20.18 -12.23 28.87
C GLU A 33 -19.03 -11.31 28.59
N GLN A 34 -17.82 -11.85 28.55
CA GLN A 34 -16.66 -11.17 28.06
C GLN A 34 -16.80 -11.21 26.53
N LEU A 35 -17.51 -10.20 25.98
CA LEU A 35 -17.55 -9.97 24.54
C LEU A 35 -16.12 -9.64 24.11
N ASP A 36 -15.47 -10.60 23.49
CA ASP A 36 -14.16 -10.43 22.85
C ASP A 36 -14.40 -9.61 21.57
N ILE A 37 -14.50 -8.29 21.75
CA ILE A 37 -14.68 -7.37 20.62
C ILE A 37 -13.33 -7.31 19.91
N ARG A 38 -13.22 -7.99 18.79
CA ARG A 38 -12.08 -7.86 17.91
C ARG A 38 -12.17 -6.52 17.19
N GLU A 39 -11.16 -5.71 17.37
CA GLU A 39 -11.00 -4.47 16.62
C GLU A 39 -10.10 -4.70 15.40
N ARG A 40 -10.53 -4.15 14.26
CA ARG A 40 -9.76 -4.18 13.04
C ARG A 40 -9.33 -2.78 12.64
N GLU A 41 -8.03 -2.61 12.44
CA GLU A 41 -7.44 -1.37 11.97
C GLU A 41 -7.57 -1.24 10.45
N ILE A 42 -7.95 -0.05 9.99
CA ILE A 42 -8.04 0.33 8.58
C ILE A 42 -7.32 1.66 8.40
N VAL A 43 -6.34 1.70 7.50
CA VAL A 43 -5.63 2.95 7.18
C VAL A 43 -6.30 3.63 5.99
N VAL A 44 -6.69 4.90 6.18
CA VAL A 44 -7.43 5.68 5.18
C VAL A 44 -6.71 6.99 4.86
N ALA A 45 -6.80 7.43 3.61
CA ALA A 45 -6.37 8.76 3.19
C ALA A 45 -7.60 9.68 3.09
N LEU A 46 -7.50 10.85 3.71
CA LEU A 46 -8.55 11.87 3.66
C LEU A 46 -8.33 12.79 2.46
N PRO A 47 -9.40 13.38 1.93
CA PRO A 47 -9.29 14.48 0.99
C PRO A 47 -8.48 15.65 1.59
N ASP A 48 -7.72 16.37 0.76
CA ASP A 48 -6.79 17.43 1.18
C ASP A 48 -7.47 18.52 2.02
N ASN A 49 -8.73 18.85 1.73
CA ASN A 49 -9.50 19.85 2.47
C ASN A 49 -9.86 19.40 3.90
N LEU A 50 -9.63 18.13 4.23
CA LEU A 50 -9.85 17.54 5.56
C LEU A 50 -8.52 17.19 6.27
N ALA A 51 -7.41 17.26 5.57
CA ALA A 51 -6.09 17.04 6.15
C ALA A 51 -5.84 18.04 7.31
N GLY A 52 -5.39 17.53 8.45
CA GLY A 52 -5.10 18.33 9.64
C GLY A 52 -6.33 18.75 10.47
N LYS A 53 -7.55 18.33 10.10
CA LYS A 53 -8.74 18.57 10.94
C LYS A 53 -8.83 17.51 12.03
N ALA A 54 -9.20 17.93 13.24
CA ALA A 54 -9.56 17.01 14.31
C ALA A 54 -10.87 16.29 13.95
N LEU A 55 -10.78 15.00 13.69
CA LEU A 55 -11.92 14.14 13.44
C LEU A 55 -12.12 13.20 14.64
N ARG A 56 -13.35 12.75 14.82
CA ARG A 56 -13.74 11.81 15.88
C ARG A 56 -14.32 10.55 15.24
N PRO A 57 -14.40 9.41 15.93
CA PRO A 57 -15.00 8.19 15.41
C PRO A 57 -16.38 8.41 14.75
N ARG A 58 -17.23 9.22 15.35
CA ARG A 58 -18.57 9.58 14.85
C ARG A 58 -18.59 10.40 13.53
N ASP A 59 -17.45 10.90 13.08
CA ASP A 59 -17.34 11.62 11.81
C ASP A 59 -17.16 10.66 10.64
N PHE A 60 -16.79 9.40 10.93
CA PHE A 60 -16.63 8.32 9.96
C PHE A 60 -17.86 7.43 9.91
N GLN A 61 -18.24 7.01 8.73
CA GLN A 61 -19.19 5.94 8.47
C GLN A 61 -18.48 4.86 7.67
N VAL A 62 -18.32 3.69 8.27
CA VAL A 62 -17.72 2.52 7.63
C VAL A 62 -18.84 1.58 7.23
N LEU A 63 -18.82 1.14 5.96
CA LEU A 63 -19.75 0.19 5.41
C LEU A 63 -18.97 -1.06 4.98
N VAL A 64 -19.37 -2.22 5.48
CA VAL A 64 -18.86 -3.53 5.03
C VAL A 64 -20.02 -4.26 4.36
N ASP A 65 -19.87 -4.56 3.06
CA ASP A 65 -20.94 -5.06 2.20
C ASP A 65 -22.22 -4.20 2.26
N GLY A 66 -22.02 -2.89 2.31
CA GLY A 66 -23.10 -1.91 2.42
C GLY A 66 -23.75 -1.81 3.81
N ARG A 67 -23.33 -2.61 4.78
CA ARG A 67 -23.84 -2.60 6.15
C ARG A 67 -22.95 -1.72 7.05
N PRO A 68 -23.52 -0.82 7.86
CA PRO A 68 -22.73 0.04 8.73
C PRO A 68 -22.04 -0.78 9.82
N ARG A 69 -20.79 -0.37 10.12
CA ARG A 69 -19.98 -0.88 11.23
C ARG A 69 -19.66 0.25 12.19
N GLU A 70 -19.61 -0.08 13.46
CA GLU A 70 -19.22 0.88 14.49
C GLU A 70 -17.73 1.19 14.39
N VAL A 71 -17.40 2.48 14.42
CA VAL A 71 -16.02 2.96 14.52
C VAL A 71 -15.75 3.24 15.99
N THR A 72 -14.90 2.41 16.59
CA THR A 72 -14.56 2.49 18.02
C THR A 72 -13.50 3.54 18.29
N ARG A 73 -12.55 3.67 17.39
CA ARG A 73 -11.41 4.60 17.50
C ARG A 73 -11.03 5.18 16.15
N ALA A 74 -10.53 6.41 16.14
CA ALA A 74 -9.99 7.08 14.96
C ALA A 74 -8.88 8.04 15.37
N GLU A 75 -7.69 7.86 14.79
CA GLU A 75 -6.48 8.62 15.12
C GLU A 75 -5.67 8.94 13.87
N PRO A 76 -4.98 10.10 13.81
CA PRO A 76 -4.06 10.37 12.72
C PRO A 76 -2.85 9.43 12.83
N VAL A 77 -2.38 8.91 11.70
CA VAL A 77 -1.12 8.17 11.61
C VAL A 77 0.01 9.18 11.74
N SER A 78 0.55 9.33 12.94
CA SER A 78 1.60 10.31 13.23
C SER A 78 2.98 9.78 12.89
N ARG A 79 3.89 10.68 12.44
CA ARG A 79 5.33 10.37 12.32
C ARG A 79 5.98 10.07 13.68
N GLU A 80 5.48 10.68 14.74
CA GLU A 80 6.04 10.59 16.10
C GLU A 80 5.30 9.56 16.95
N GLY A 81 4.39 8.80 16.36
CA GLY A 81 3.60 7.80 17.08
C GLY A 81 4.43 6.60 17.54
N PRO A 82 3.91 5.83 18.53
CA PRO A 82 4.59 4.65 19.04
C PRO A 82 4.77 3.55 18.00
N ALA A 83 3.96 3.54 16.94
CA ALA A 83 4.00 2.54 15.87
C ALA A 83 4.27 3.22 14.51
N PRO A 84 5.53 3.49 14.17
CA PRO A 84 5.88 4.04 12.87
C PRO A 84 5.53 3.05 11.76
N TRP A 85 5.47 3.55 10.54
CA TRP A 85 5.21 2.74 9.36
C TRP A 85 6.22 1.59 9.22
N THR A 86 5.71 0.43 8.84
CA THR A 86 6.52 -0.65 8.28
C THR A 86 6.48 -0.53 6.77
N ILE A 87 7.63 -0.30 6.16
CA ILE A 87 7.77 -0.10 4.72
C ILE A 87 8.50 -1.30 4.14
N LEU A 88 7.86 -1.94 3.17
CA LEU A 88 8.44 -3.01 2.38
C LEU A 88 8.66 -2.51 0.95
N VAL A 89 9.91 -2.40 0.54
CA VAL A 89 10.29 -2.18 -0.86
C VAL A 89 10.49 -3.55 -1.51
N TYR A 90 9.57 -3.92 -2.38
CA TYR A 90 9.59 -5.20 -3.09
C TYR A 90 9.95 -4.97 -4.56
N VAL A 91 11.15 -5.38 -4.93
CA VAL A 91 11.69 -5.22 -6.28
C VAL A 91 11.51 -6.53 -7.03
N ASP A 92 10.54 -6.57 -7.95
CA ASP A 92 10.27 -7.75 -8.75
C ASP A 92 10.97 -7.64 -10.12
N ARG A 93 12.04 -8.43 -10.30
CA ARG A 93 12.83 -8.43 -11.55
C ARG A 93 12.20 -9.20 -12.70
N VAL A 94 11.17 -9.97 -12.43
CA VAL A 94 10.40 -10.66 -13.47
C VAL A 94 9.29 -9.75 -14.01
N LEU A 95 8.63 -9.00 -13.10
CA LEU A 95 7.54 -8.07 -13.46
C LEU A 95 8.04 -6.68 -13.85
N ALA A 96 9.30 -6.35 -13.59
CA ALA A 96 9.90 -5.06 -13.91
C ALA A 96 11.01 -5.19 -14.93
N SER A 97 11.02 -4.31 -15.93
CA SER A 97 12.17 -4.15 -16.83
C SER A 97 13.40 -3.66 -16.05
N PRO A 98 14.61 -3.96 -16.53
CA PRO A 98 15.83 -3.40 -15.92
C PRO A 98 15.82 -1.87 -15.85
N GLY A 99 15.13 -1.20 -16.78
CA GLY A 99 14.95 0.26 -16.76
C GLY A 99 14.11 0.72 -15.58
N THR A 100 12.97 0.11 -15.35
CA THR A 100 12.09 0.41 -14.22
C THR A 100 12.77 0.09 -12.89
N VAL A 101 13.46 -1.06 -12.78
CA VAL A 101 14.24 -1.39 -11.58
C VAL A 101 15.30 -0.32 -11.32
N PHE A 102 16.02 0.11 -12.37
CA PHE A 102 17.05 1.15 -12.24
C PHE A 102 16.47 2.48 -11.75
N TYR A 103 15.48 3.03 -12.45
CA TYR A 103 14.97 4.37 -12.14
C TYR A 103 14.18 4.39 -10.82
N SER A 104 13.38 3.37 -10.54
CA SER A 104 12.62 3.30 -9.29
C SER A 104 13.53 3.18 -8.07
N ASN A 105 14.54 2.31 -8.13
CA ASN A 105 15.47 2.17 -7.00
C ASN A 105 16.37 3.41 -6.83
N LEU A 106 16.78 4.06 -7.92
CA LEU A 106 17.55 5.31 -7.86
C LEU A 106 16.71 6.41 -7.18
N ALA A 107 15.48 6.61 -7.64
CA ALA A 107 14.57 7.59 -7.04
C ALA A 107 14.30 7.32 -5.55
N LEU A 108 14.07 6.05 -5.17
CA LEU A 108 13.91 5.69 -3.76
C LEU A 108 15.20 5.89 -2.94
N ALA A 109 16.38 5.64 -3.52
CA ALA A 109 17.67 5.88 -2.86
C ALA A 109 17.87 7.38 -2.55
N GLU A 110 17.53 8.26 -3.47
CA GLU A 110 17.58 9.73 -3.29
C GLU A 110 16.65 10.18 -2.15
N HIS A 111 15.56 9.44 -1.90
CA HIS A 111 14.58 9.68 -0.84
C HIS A 111 14.72 8.75 0.38
N ALA A 112 15.87 8.10 0.59
CA ALA A 112 16.08 7.17 1.70
C ALA A 112 15.82 7.78 3.08
N ARG A 113 16.09 9.08 3.26
CA ARG A 113 15.79 9.81 4.51
C ARG A 113 14.29 9.97 4.73
N ASP A 114 13.54 10.27 3.66
CA ASP A 114 12.09 10.40 3.76
C ASP A 114 11.45 9.06 4.07
N LEU A 115 11.90 7.98 3.42
CA LEU A 115 11.45 6.61 3.70
C LEU A 115 11.69 6.22 5.16
N THR A 116 12.93 6.37 5.65
CA THR A 116 13.27 6.02 7.04
C THR A 116 12.65 6.97 8.06
N GLY A 117 12.34 8.21 7.65
CA GLY A 117 11.57 9.16 8.44
C GLY A 117 10.12 8.73 8.65
N LEU A 118 9.54 7.91 7.78
CA LEU A 118 8.23 7.29 7.97
C LEU A 118 8.30 6.12 8.95
N GLY A 119 9.35 5.29 8.87
CA GLY A 119 9.47 4.10 9.70
C GLY A 119 10.60 3.17 9.32
N SER A 120 10.47 1.89 9.66
CA SER A 120 11.44 0.87 9.27
C SER A 120 11.24 0.45 7.82
N VAL A 121 12.35 0.31 7.09
CA VAL A 121 12.37 -0.06 5.66
C VAL A 121 13.03 -1.43 5.51
N GLU A 122 12.32 -2.39 4.95
CA GLU A 122 12.83 -3.67 4.50
C GLU A 122 12.92 -3.64 2.96
N VAL A 123 14.01 -4.18 2.38
CA VAL A 123 14.14 -4.30 0.92
C VAL A 123 14.22 -5.76 0.54
N VAL A 124 13.35 -6.17 -0.36
CA VAL A 124 13.24 -7.52 -0.90
C VAL A 124 13.49 -7.50 -2.39
N LEU A 125 14.31 -8.43 -2.86
CA LEU A 125 14.53 -8.69 -4.27
C LEU A 125 13.86 -10.01 -4.63
N ALA A 126 12.95 -9.98 -5.60
CA ALA A 126 12.28 -11.15 -6.14
C ALA A 126 12.78 -11.41 -7.56
N ASP A 127 13.57 -12.47 -7.69
CA ASP A 127 13.94 -13.09 -8.95
C ASP A 127 13.10 -14.38 -9.14
N ALA A 128 13.74 -15.55 -8.96
CA ALA A 128 13.02 -16.80 -8.89
C ALA A 128 12.18 -16.90 -7.61
N ASP A 129 12.76 -16.54 -6.45
CA ASP A 129 12.08 -16.46 -5.15
C ASP A 129 12.40 -15.15 -4.43
N PRO A 130 11.48 -14.63 -3.62
CA PRO A 130 11.72 -13.40 -2.88
C PRO A 130 12.75 -13.63 -1.78
N GLY A 131 13.78 -12.79 -1.76
CA GLY A 131 14.84 -12.78 -0.75
C GLY A 131 15.05 -11.40 -0.14
N THR A 132 15.16 -11.32 1.18
CA THR A 132 15.46 -10.07 1.88
C THR A 132 16.92 -9.69 1.64
N VAL A 133 17.14 -8.54 1.00
CA VAL A 133 18.48 -7.96 0.77
C VAL A 133 18.85 -6.91 1.79
N LEU A 134 17.85 -6.28 2.44
CA LEU A 134 18.01 -5.43 3.61
C LEU A 134 16.94 -5.80 4.62
N PRO A 135 17.29 -6.32 5.80
CA PRO A 135 16.33 -6.50 6.88
C PRO A 135 15.80 -5.15 7.36
N PRO A 136 14.67 -5.12 8.12
CA PRO A 136 14.08 -3.87 8.58
C PRO A 136 15.11 -2.93 9.20
N SER A 137 15.30 -1.76 8.60
CA SER A 137 16.29 -0.76 9.00
C SER A 137 15.67 0.64 9.04
N ARG A 138 16.13 1.47 9.98
CA ARG A 138 15.84 2.91 10.06
C ARG A 138 17.05 3.76 9.71
N GLU A 139 18.14 3.13 9.29
CA GLU A 139 19.38 3.82 8.94
C GLU A 139 19.31 4.28 7.48
N PRO A 140 19.22 5.60 7.20
CA PRO A 140 19.06 6.11 5.84
C PRO A 140 20.18 5.68 4.91
N ARG A 141 21.43 5.65 5.39
CA ARG A 141 22.59 5.27 4.59
C ARG A 141 22.54 3.82 4.13
N GLN A 142 22.08 2.90 5.00
CA GLN A 142 21.92 1.48 4.62
C GLN A 142 20.86 1.31 3.55
N VAL A 143 19.71 2.00 3.70
CA VAL A 143 18.63 1.99 2.71
C VAL A 143 19.12 2.57 1.39
N GLU A 144 19.76 3.74 1.41
CA GLU A 144 20.34 4.40 0.24
C GLU A 144 21.32 3.48 -0.49
N GLN A 145 22.31 2.93 0.21
CA GLN A 145 23.33 2.08 -0.38
C GLN A 145 22.75 0.80 -0.98
N THR A 146 21.75 0.19 -0.31
CA THR A 146 21.11 -1.02 -0.81
C THR A 146 20.34 -0.73 -2.10
N LEU A 147 19.51 0.32 -2.11
CA LEU A 147 18.72 0.69 -3.28
C LEU A 147 19.61 1.17 -4.45
N ALA A 148 20.64 1.98 -4.18
CA ALA A 148 21.61 2.40 -5.18
C ALA A 148 22.40 1.21 -5.75
N GLY A 149 22.73 0.22 -4.92
CA GLY A 149 23.37 -1.03 -5.34
C GLY A 149 22.49 -1.85 -6.29
N LEU A 150 21.17 -1.94 -6.00
CA LEU A 150 20.20 -2.59 -6.89
C LEU A 150 20.05 -1.82 -8.21
N ALA A 151 19.99 -0.49 -8.15
CA ALA A 151 19.97 0.36 -9.33
C ALA A 151 21.22 0.16 -10.19
N GLY A 152 22.41 0.13 -9.58
CA GLY A 152 23.68 -0.10 -10.30
C GLY A 152 23.72 -1.42 -11.07
N LYS A 153 23.24 -2.52 -10.45
CA LYS A 153 23.11 -3.83 -11.12
C LYS A 153 22.11 -3.76 -12.29
N ALA A 154 20.95 -3.18 -12.08
CA ALA A 154 19.92 -3.03 -13.10
C ALA A 154 20.38 -2.14 -14.27
N ARG A 155 21.23 -1.16 -14.03
CA ARG A 155 21.85 -0.34 -15.10
C ARG A 155 22.65 -1.20 -16.07
N ILE A 156 23.48 -2.09 -15.55
CA ILE A 156 24.30 -2.98 -16.39
C ILE A 156 23.41 -3.88 -17.26
N GLU A 157 22.35 -4.42 -16.67
CA GLU A 157 21.38 -5.27 -17.38
C GLU A 157 20.59 -4.48 -18.42
N ARG A 158 20.15 -3.26 -18.09
CA ARG A 158 19.47 -2.36 -19.03
C ARG A 158 20.37 -2.04 -20.24
N ASP A 159 21.64 -1.75 -20.00
CA ASP A 159 22.56 -1.41 -21.07
C ASP A 159 22.84 -2.61 -21.98
N ARG A 160 22.80 -3.84 -21.45
CA ARG A 160 22.82 -5.08 -22.25
C ARG A 160 21.50 -5.31 -22.99
N ALA A 161 20.35 -5.09 -22.35
CA ALA A 161 19.04 -5.28 -22.96
C ALA A 161 18.74 -4.28 -24.12
N ARG A 162 19.53 -3.24 -24.30
CA ARG A 162 19.45 -2.37 -25.50
C ARG A 162 19.83 -3.10 -26.78
N THR A 163 20.63 -4.15 -26.69
CA THR A 163 21.04 -5.00 -27.83
C THR A 163 20.15 -6.25 -27.98
N GLU A 164 19.52 -6.67 -26.89
CA GLU A 164 18.65 -7.84 -26.84
C GLU A 164 17.35 -7.47 -26.12
N VAL A 165 16.27 -7.30 -26.86
CA VAL A 165 14.95 -7.00 -26.23
C VAL A 165 14.46 -8.27 -25.52
N PRO A 166 14.40 -8.27 -24.17
CA PRO A 166 13.89 -9.44 -23.44
C PRO A 166 12.43 -9.68 -23.80
N ALA A 167 12.08 -10.94 -23.96
CA ALA A 167 10.68 -11.31 -24.13
C ALA A 167 9.87 -10.89 -22.89
N PRO A 168 8.65 -10.33 -23.06
CA PRO A 168 7.80 -10.00 -21.93
C PRO A 168 7.45 -11.28 -21.14
N PRO A 169 7.24 -11.15 -19.81
CA PRO A 169 6.85 -12.32 -19.00
C PRO A 169 5.52 -12.88 -19.50
N SER A 170 5.41 -14.21 -19.51
CA SER A 170 4.15 -14.87 -19.83
C SER A 170 3.13 -14.67 -18.71
N ASP A 171 1.84 -14.80 -19.04
CA ASP A 171 0.73 -14.67 -18.08
C ASP A 171 0.91 -15.62 -16.87
N LEU A 172 1.42 -16.82 -17.11
CA LEU A 172 1.71 -17.78 -16.05
C LEU A 172 2.85 -17.30 -15.12
N GLN A 173 3.87 -16.63 -15.67
CA GLN A 173 4.94 -16.05 -14.87
C GLN A 173 4.42 -14.89 -14.02
N VAL A 174 3.59 -14.03 -14.58
CA VAL A 174 2.94 -12.95 -13.85
C VAL A 174 2.14 -13.49 -12.67
N GLY A 175 1.27 -14.48 -12.90
CA GLY A 175 0.48 -15.10 -11.84
C GLY A 175 1.36 -15.68 -10.73
N ARG A 176 2.39 -16.46 -11.10
CA ARG A 176 3.32 -17.05 -10.12
C ARG A 176 4.07 -16.01 -9.28
N GLN A 177 4.47 -14.88 -9.87
CA GLN A 177 5.15 -13.82 -9.10
C GLN A 177 4.21 -13.12 -8.14
N LEU A 178 2.98 -12.86 -8.54
CA LEU A 178 1.96 -12.32 -7.64
C LEU A 178 1.61 -13.29 -6.50
N ASP A 179 1.51 -14.59 -6.78
CA ASP A 179 1.31 -15.61 -5.74
C ASP A 179 2.47 -15.63 -4.74
N LYS A 180 3.73 -15.50 -5.20
CA LYS A 180 4.90 -15.41 -4.33
C LYS A 180 4.90 -14.15 -3.49
N LEU A 181 4.55 -13.00 -4.06
CA LEU A 181 4.37 -11.75 -3.32
C LEU A 181 3.32 -11.93 -2.22
N LEU A 182 2.16 -12.48 -2.55
CA LEU A 182 1.08 -12.70 -1.59
C LEU A 182 1.49 -13.66 -0.47
N ALA A 183 2.14 -14.78 -0.81
CA ALA A 183 2.66 -15.73 0.18
C ALA A 183 3.72 -15.08 1.09
N PHE A 184 4.60 -14.26 0.51
CA PHE A 184 5.62 -13.52 1.25
C PHE A 184 5.01 -12.53 2.24
N LEU A 185 3.96 -11.81 1.85
CA LEU A 185 3.24 -10.87 2.70
C LEU A 185 2.37 -11.57 3.74
N ALA A 186 1.75 -12.69 3.39
CA ALA A 186 0.93 -13.48 4.32
C ALA A 186 1.72 -14.03 5.52
N ALA A 187 3.03 -14.25 5.35
CA ALA A 187 3.93 -14.64 6.43
C ALA A 187 4.32 -13.47 7.36
N ARG A 188 3.89 -12.25 7.06
CA ARG A 188 4.21 -11.03 7.79
C ARG A 188 2.95 -10.40 8.38
N HIS A 189 3.00 -10.14 9.67
CA HIS A 189 1.92 -9.45 10.39
C HIS A 189 2.50 -8.23 11.10
N PRO A 190 2.86 -7.16 10.35
CA PRO A 190 3.41 -5.97 10.98
C PRO A 190 2.36 -5.32 11.88
N ALA A 191 2.79 -4.85 13.05
CA ALA A 191 1.95 -4.02 13.89
C ALA A 191 1.87 -2.60 13.33
N GLY A 192 0.68 -2.00 13.38
CA GLY A 192 0.45 -0.63 12.93
C GLY A 192 0.43 -0.46 11.40
N PRO A 193 0.53 0.77 10.90
CA PRO A 193 0.41 1.08 9.49
C PRO A 193 1.57 0.49 8.68
N HIS A 194 1.25 -0.10 7.53
CA HIS A 194 2.24 -0.72 6.67
C HIS A 194 2.01 -0.40 5.19
N ALA A 195 3.11 -0.22 4.45
CA ALA A 195 3.11 0.14 3.05
C ALA A 195 4.01 -0.78 2.23
N LEU A 196 3.49 -1.23 1.10
CA LEU A 196 4.21 -1.99 0.10
C LEU A 196 4.59 -1.07 -1.06
N PHE A 197 5.88 -0.87 -1.28
CA PHE A 197 6.44 -0.21 -2.46
C PHE A 197 6.81 -1.28 -3.48
N LEU A 198 5.93 -1.53 -4.44
CA LEU A 198 6.09 -2.56 -5.46
C LEU A 198 6.74 -1.98 -6.72
N VAL A 199 7.96 -2.38 -7.03
CA VAL A 199 8.65 -2.03 -8.28
C VAL A 199 8.29 -3.05 -9.34
N ALA A 200 7.47 -2.64 -10.32
CA ALA A 200 6.99 -3.47 -11.42
C ALA A 200 6.52 -2.61 -12.60
N ASP A 201 6.51 -3.15 -13.81
CA ASP A 201 6.04 -2.48 -15.02
C ASP A 201 4.57 -2.75 -15.36
N GLY A 202 3.92 -3.61 -14.61
CA GLY A 202 2.62 -4.13 -15.00
C GLY A 202 2.72 -5.21 -16.09
N SER A 203 1.60 -5.55 -16.68
CA SER A 203 1.58 -6.52 -17.79
C SER A 203 1.92 -5.85 -19.10
N ALA A 204 2.76 -6.48 -19.92
CA ALA A 204 2.86 -6.09 -21.32
C ALA A 204 1.47 -6.18 -21.97
N PRO A 205 1.11 -5.27 -22.91
CA PRO A 205 -0.11 -5.44 -23.68
C PRO A 205 -0.01 -6.79 -24.37
N ALA A 206 -0.89 -7.71 -24.00
CA ALA A 206 -1.00 -8.98 -24.70
C ALA A 206 -1.24 -8.69 -26.18
N PRO A 207 -0.54 -9.37 -27.10
CA PRO A 207 -0.97 -9.33 -28.48
C PRO A 207 -2.46 -9.70 -28.50
N ALA A 208 -3.25 -9.04 -29.36
CA ALA A 208 -4.72 -9.00 -29.38
C ALA A 208 -5.49 -10.34 -29.27
N ARG A 209 -4.83 -11.42 -28.97
CA ARG A 209 -5.38 -12.79 -28.85
C ARG A 209 -5.23 -13.43 -27.45
N SER A 210 -4.54 -12.79 -26.49
CA SER A 210 -4.40 -13.32 -25.12
C SER A 210 -5.17 -12.40 -24.17
N THR A 211 -6.36 -12.81 -23.79
CA THR A 211 -7.36 -11.91 -23.28
C THR A 211 -7.43 -12.00 -21.79
N ALA A 212 -7.29 -12.06 -20.87
CA ALA A 212 -7.87 -11.98 -19.51
C ALA A 212 -6.99 -12.47 -18.35
N ALA A 213 -5.98 -13.29 -18.58
CA ALA A 213 -5.27 -13.96 -17.49
C ALA A 213 -4.42 -13.01 -16.61
N PRO A 214 -3.60 -12.07 -17.13
CA PRO A 214 -2.81 -11.17 -16.30
C PRO A 214 -3.66 -10.20 -15.50
N GLU A 215 -4.70 -9.61 -16.13
CA GLU A 215 -5.60 -8.68 -15.46
C GLU A 215 -6.36 -9.35 -14.32
N THR A 216 -6.73 -10.62 -14.50
CA THR A 216 -7.37 -11.41 -13.43
C THR A 216 -6.42 -11.66 -12.28
N ALA A 217 -5.17 -12.06 -12.54
CA ALA A 217 -4.17 -12.28 -11.50
C ALA A 217 -3.87 -11.00 -10.71
N PHE A 218 -3.69 -9.85 -11.39
CA PHE A 218 -3.52 -8.56 -10.70
C PHE A 218 -4.75 -8.15 -9.91
N ARG A 219 -5.96 -8.40 -10.41
CA ARG A 219 -7.21 -8.09 -9.72
C ARG A 219 -7.35 -8.92 -8.44
N ASP A 220 -7.06 -10.21 -8.50
CA ASP A 220 -7.15 -11.09 -7.34
C ASP A 220 -6.06 -10.77 -6.33
N ALA A 221 -4.84 -10.48 -6.77
CA ALA A 221 -3.76 -9.98 -5.93
C ALA A 221 -4.14 -8.65 -5.25
N SER A 222 -4.76 -7.72 -5.99
CA SER A 222 -5.21 -6.42 -5.46
C SER A 222 -6.23 -6.59 -4.33
N ARG A 223 -7.17 -7.51 -4.47
CA ARG A 223 -8.18 -7.81 -3.45
C ARG A 223 -7.54 -8.38 -2.18
N LEU A 224 -6.62 -9.33 -2.32
CA LEU A 224 -5.94 -9.96 -1.20
C LEU A 224 -5.01 -8.98 -0.48
N LEU A 225 -4.29 -8.14 -1.22
CA LEU A 225 -3.46 -7.07 -0.66
C LEU A 225 -4.29 -6.05 0.11
N ALA A 226 -5.40 -5.58 -0.46
CA ALA A 226 -6.30 -4.68 0.22
C ALA A 226 -6.84 -5.30 1.51
N ALA A 227 -7.26 -6.57 1.46
CA ALA A 227 -7.78 -7.29 2.61
C ALA A 227 -6.74 -7.54 3.71
N SER A 228 -5.45 -7.58 3.38
CA SER A 228 -4.36 -7.70 4.34
C SER A 228 -3.91 -6.37 4.96
N GLY A 229 -4.55 -5.24 4.58
CA GLY A 229 -4.29 -3.92 5.15
C GLY A 229 -3.04 -3.21 4.61
N TRP A 230 -2.35 -3.78 3.62
CA TRP A 230 -1.20 -3.12 3.00
C TRP A 230 -1.63 -1.94 2.13
N VAL A 231 -0.99 -0.78 2.34
CA VAL A 231 -1.11 0.35 1.43
C VAL A 231 -0.16 0.14 0.26
N GLY A 232 -0.70 -0.10 -0.94
CA GLY A 232 0.10 -0.43 -2.12
C GLY A 232 0.58 0.80 -2.88
N VAL A 233 1.87 1.03 -2.92
CA VAL A 233 2.53 2.04 -3.76
C VAL A 233 3.19 1.31 -4.92
N ALA A 234 2.61 1.42 -6.11
CA ALA A 234 3.20 0.84 -7.31
C ALA A 234 4.23 1.83 -7.91
N LEU A 235 5.41 1.33 -8.21
CA LEU A 235 6.52 2.10 -8.74
C LEU A 235 6.89 1.62 -10.14
N ALA A 236 6.63 2.47 -11.13
CA ALA A 236 7.02 2.27 -12.52
C ALA A 236 7.75 3.52 -13.03
N VAL A 237 8.77 3.98 -12.28
CA VAL A 237 9.44 5.27 -12.53
C VAL A 237 10.19 5.22 -13.85
N ARG A 238 10.00 6.28 -14.66
CA ARG A 238 10.64 6.49 -15.96
C ARG A 238 11.44 7.78 -15.93
N ARG A 239 12.43 7.89 -16.85
CA ARG A 239 13.32 9.04 -16.93
C ARG A 239 12.63 10.30 -17.45
N ASP A 240 11.61 10.14 -18.28
CA ASP A 240 10.97 11.25 -18.96
C ASP A 240 10.06 12.00 -17.98
N ALA A 241 10.66 12.97 -17.28
CA ALA A 241 9.90 13.89 -16.43
C ALA A 241 8.88 14.67 -17.28
N PRO A 242 7.69 14.96 -16.75
CA PRO A 242 6.74 15.85 -17.40
C PRO A 242 7.34 17.26 -17.45
N GLY A 243 7.93 17.63 -18.56
CA GLY A 243 8.60 18.92 -18.80
C GLY A 243 9.17 18.99 -20.20
N THR A 244 9.44 17.87 -20.80
CA THR A 244 9.65 17.76 -22.23
C THR A 244 8.32 17.34 -22.84
N PRO A 245 7.60 18.21 -23.55
CA PRO A 245 6.48 17.76 -24.36
C PRO A 245 7.10 16.96 -25.52
N VAL A 246 7.37 15.68 -25.30
CA VAL A 246 7.30 14.73 -26.38
C VAL A 246 5.81 14.57 -26.62
N ALA A 247 5.25 15.54 -27.33
CA ALA A 247 4.03 15.27 -28.06
C ALA A 247 4.28 13.94 -28.77
N PRO A 248 3.44 12.93 -28.62
CA PRO A 248 3.47 11.81 -29.54
C PRO A 248 3.44 12.48 -30.91
N LYS A 249 4.52 12.34 -31.68
CA LYS A 249 4.46 12.68 -33.10
C LYS A 249 3.31 11.81 -33.60
N SER A 250 2.14 12.40 -33.74
CA SER A 250 1.02 11.73 -34.38
C SER A 250 1.55 11.34 -35.75
N GLU A 251 1.16 10.17 -36.25
CA GLU A 251 1.49 9.80 -37.62
C GLU A 251 1.10 10.91 -38.62
N LEU A 252 0.20 11.81 -38.26
CA LEU A 252 -0.15 13.02 -39.02
C LEU A 252 0.99 14.04 -39.06
N ASP A 253 1.82 14.22 -38.02
CA ASP A 253 2.93 15.20 -38.04
C ASP A 253 4.08 14.74 -38.93
N LEU A 254 4.18 13.44 -39.23
CA LEU A 254 5.16 12.91 -40.18
C LEU A 254 4.80 13.19 -41.65
N PHE A 255 3.54 13.52 -41.94
CA PHE A 255 3.07 13.84 -43.30
C PHE A 255 3.11 15.33 -43.61
N GLU A 256 3.20 16.25 -42.63
CA GLU A 256 3.26 17.69 -42.87
C GLU A 256 4.66 18.23 -43.10
N GLU A 257 5.75 17.52 -42.75
CA GLU A 257 7.12 17.95 -43.01
C GLU A 257 7.54 17.82 -44.49
N GLY A 258 6.65 17.34 -45.37
CA GLY A 258 6.97 17.11 -46.80
C GLY A 258 6.59 18.24 -47.79
N THR A 259 5.92 19.31 -47.36
CA THR A 259 5.46 20.37 -48.26
C THR A 259 5.74 21.76 -47.71
N ALA A 260 6.99 22.09 -47.48
CA ALA A 260 7.41 23.49 -47.28
C ALA A 260 7.53 24.20 -48.62
N THR A 261 6.51 24.94 -49.00
CA THR A 261 6.58 25.95 -50.08
C THR A 261 7.38 27.14 -49.57
N PRO A 262 8.44 27.58 -50.26
CA PRO A 262 9.18 28.76 -49.87
C PRO A 262 8.46 30.02 -50.32
N GLY A 263 7.99 30.82 -49.40
CA GLY A 263 7.59 32.19 -49.67
C GLY A 263 6.41 32.67 -48.85
N ALA A 264 6.70 33.44 -47.80
CA ALA A 264 5.97 34.71 -47.53
C ALA A 264 6.41 35.34 -46.17
N THR A 265 7.06 36.46 -46.30
CA THR A 265 6.86 37.74 -45.59
C THR A 265 7.06 37.84 -44.09
N ASN A 266 8.13 38.55 -43.76
CA ASN A 266 8.48 39.19 -42.50
C ASN A 266 7.35 40.13 -42.01
N GLY A 267 6.67 39.77 -40.93
CA GLY A 267 5.88 40.66 -40.12
C GLY A 267 6.33 40.57 -38.65
N PRO A 268 6.39 41.71 -37.90
CA PRO A 268 6.82 41.67 -36.50
C PRO A 268 5.81 40.91 -35.61
N PRO A 269 6.28 40.16 -34.59
CA PRO A 269 5.40 39.40 -33.72
C PRO A 269 4.52 40.37 -32.87
N PRO A 270 3.28 39.99 -32.56
CA PRO A 270 2.40 40.79 -31.72
C PRO A 270 2.90 40.83 -30.25
N PRO A 271 2.66 41.95 -29.52
CA PRO A 271 3.13 42.10 -28.16
C PRO A 271 2.44 41.10 -27.20
N ILE A 272 3.26 40.39 -26.43
CA ILE A 272 2.84 39.50 -25.38
C ILE A 272 2.25 40.34 -24.25
N ARG A 273 0.92 40.37 -24.13
CA ARG A 273 0.26 40.96 -22.96
C ARG A 273 0.56 40.09 -21.73
N GLY A 274 1.24 40.71 -20.76
CA GLY A 274 1.56 40.11 -19.48
C GLY A 274 0.32 39.55 -18.79
N ARG A 275 0.33 38.26 -18.56
CA ARG A 275 -0.67 37.55 -17.75
C ARG A 275 -0.23 37.69 -16.29
N ALA A 276 -1.07 38.32 -15.48
CA ALA A 276 -0.86 38.44 -14.03
C ALA A 276 -0.60 37.07 -13.40
N PRO A 277 0.26 36.97 -12.36
CA PRO A 277 0.50 35.72 -11.67
C PRO A 277 -0.76 35.30 -10.91
N GLY A 278 -1.58 34.49 -11.56
CA GLY A 278 -2.70 33.82 -10.90
C GLY A 278 -2.16 32.83 -9.89
N LYS A 279 -2.69 32.86 -8.67
CA LYS A 279 -2.44 31.90 -7.59
C LYS A 279 -2.60 30.49 -8.14
N SER A 280 -1.46 29.81 -8.36
CA SER A 280 -1.43 28.41 -8.71
C SER A 280 -1.86 27.61 -7.47
N THR A 281 -3.15 27.37 -7.34
CA THR A 281 -3.63 26.22 -6.61
C THR A 281 -3.09 25.02 -7.35
N LEU A 282 -2.11 24.34 -6.78
CA LEU A 282 -1.65 23.02 -7.19
C LEU A 282 -2.79 22.01 -6.95
N ALA A 283 -3.86 22.15 -7.73
CA ALA A 283 -4.74 21.04 -8.01
C ALA A 283 -3.89 20.07 -8.82
N PHE A 284 -3.52 18.95 -8.22
CA PHE A 284 -2.94 17.83 -8.96
C PHE A 284 -3.76 17.64 -10.23
N PRO A 285 -3.15 17.79 -11.41
CA PRO A 285 -3.93 17.75 -12.61
C PRO A 285 -4.53 16.35 -12.79
N ARG A 286 -5.85 16.28 -12.81
CA ARG A 286 -6.62 15.12 -13.33
C ARG A 286 -6.21 14.73 -14.76
N VAL A 287 -5.27 15.46 -15.35
CA VAL A 287 -4.73 15.27 -16.69
C VAL A 287 -3.80 14.04 -16.77
N ILE A 288 -3.29 13.52 -15.64
CA ILE A 288 -2.50 12.28 -15.64
C ILE A 288 -3.39 11.06 -15.94
N ASP A 289 -4.69 11.13 -15.68
CA ASP A 289 -5.61 10.01 -15.93
C ASP A 289 -5.82 9.71 -17.43
N LEU A 290 -5.49 10.63 -18.33
CA LEU A 290 -5.71 10.43 -19.78
C LEU A 290 -4.55 9.71 -20.49
N PHE A 291 -3.40 9.54 -19.84
CA PHE A 291 -2.20 8.91 -20.42
C PHE A 291 -1.62 7.80 -19.57
N ILE A 292 -2.41 7.13 -18.74
CA ILE A 292 -1.95 5.90 -18.12
C ILE A 292 -1.73 4.90 -19.27
N ASP A 293 -0.47 4.61 -19.57
CA ASP A 293 -0.11 3.53 -20.46
C ASP A 293 -0.91 2.29 -20.07
N ALA A 294 -1.62 1.70 -21.01
CA ALA A 294 -2.47 0.52 -20.76
C ALA A 294 -1.72 -0.59 -19.99
N ARG A 295 -0.40 -0.62 -20.11
CA ARG A 295 0.48 -1.52 -19.35
C ARG A 295 0.45 -1.28 -17.84
N LEU A 296 0.24 -0.03 -17.42
CA LEU A 296 0.23 0.35 -16.00
C LEU A 296 -1.16 0.25 -15.38
N ALA A 297 -2.20 0.02 -16.18
CA ALA A 297 -3.57 -0.10 -15.68
C ALA A 297 -3.73 -1.15 -14.56
N PRO A 298 -3.12 -2.36 -14.63
CA PRO A 298 -3.19 -3.33 -13.55
C PRO A 298 -2.52 -2.85 -12.25
N LEU A 299 -1.38 -2.17 -12.35
CA LEU A 299 -0.68 -1.59 -11.20
C LEU A 299 -1.46 -0.43 -10.59
N HIS A 300 -2.09 0.40 -11.42
CA HIS A 300 -2.97 1.47 -10.96
C HIS A 300 -4.19 0.89 -10.23
N ALA A 301 -4.80 -0.18 -10.75
CA ALA A 301 -5.91 -0.87 -10.10
C ALA A 301 -5.49 -1.46 -8.75
N LEU A 302 -4.31 -2.08 -8.66
CA LEU A 302 -3.75 -2.61 -7.41
C LEU A 302 -3.54 -1.48 -6.39
N ALA A 303 -2.89 -0.41 -6.78
CA ALA A 303 -2.66 0.74 -5.91
C ALA A 303 -3.99 1.35 -5.42
N THR A 304 -4.95 1.52 -6.32
CA THR A 304 -6.28 2.06 -5.96
C THR A 304 -7.04 1.15 -5.00
N ALA A 305 -7.04 -0.16 -5.24
CA ALA A 305 -7.73 -1.14 -4.38
C ALA A 305 -7.18 -1.16 -2.94
N THR A 306 -5.89 -0.84 -2.77
CA THR A 306 -5.18 -0.81 -1.49
C THR A 306 -5.11 0.59 -0.85
N ALA A 307 -5.89 1.55 -1.33
CA ALA A 307 -5.82 2.97 -0.92
C ALA A 307 -4.44 3.62 -1.16
N GLY A 308 -3.64 3.05 -2.03
CA GLY A 308 -2.32 3.53 -2.39
C GLY A 308 -2.29 4.42 -3.62
N THR A 309 -1.15 4.44 -4.33
CA THR A 309 -0.96 5.26 -5.52
C THR A 309 0.04 4.62 -6.49
N LEU A 310 -0.05 4.98 -7.77
CA LEU A 310 0.93 4.64 -8.79
C LEU A 310 1.88 5.83 -8.98
N ILE A 311 3.17 5.58 -8.92
CA ILE A 311 4.26 6.53 -9.14
C ILE A 311 4.93 6.21 -10.47
N GLY A 312 4.73 7.10 -11.45
CA GLY A 312 5.36 6.99 -12.77
C GLY A 312 6.60 7.86 -12.93
N TYR A 313 6.75 8.86 -12.06
CA TYR A 313 7.84 9.84 -12.09
C TYR A 313 8.37 10.12 -10.69
N ASP A 314 9.67 10.35 -10.56
CA ASP A 314 10.36 10.65 -9.31
C ASP A 314 9.79 11.88 -8.59
N VAL A 315 9.42 12.93 -9.33
CA VAL A 315 8.82 14.18 -8.82
C VAL A 315 7.52 13.95 -8.02
N GLN A 316 6.91 12.77 -8.10
CA GLN A 316 5.70 12.40 -7.34
C GLN A 316 6.02 11.88 -5.94
N LEU A 317 7.25 11.40 -5.68
CA LEU A 317 7.65 10.81 -4.41
C LEU A 317 7.55 11.78 -3.21
N PRO A 318 8.01 13.06 -3.32
CA PRO A 318 7.88 13.99 -2.20
C PRO A 318 6.43 14.21 -1.75
N ALA A 319 5.49 14.25 -2.69
CA ALA A 319 4.07 14.39 -2.38
C ALA A 319 3.53 13.14 -1.67
N LEU A 320 3.94 11.94 -2.09
CA LEU A 320 3.59 10.68 -1.42
C LEU A 320 4.12 10.66 0.02
N PHE A 321 5.41 10.99 0.23
CA PHE A 321 6.01 11.01 1.56
C PHE A 321 5.38 12.05 2.49
N ALA A 322 4.85 13.14 1.93
CA ALA A 322 4.07 14.12 2.68
C ALA A 322 2.64 13.64 2.99
N GLU A 323 2.05 12.78 2.14
CA GLU A 323 0.69 12.25 2.29
C GLU A 323 0.61 11.13 3.34
N LEU A 324 1.52 10.15 3.29
CA LEU A 324 1.46 8.96 4.15
C LEU A 324 1.30 9.28 5.65
N PRO A 325 2.04 10.25 6.25
CA PRO A 325 1.87 10.62 7.65
C PRO A 325 0.54 11.31 7.97
N ARG A 326 -0.16 11.82 6.95
CA ARG A 326 -1.45 12.50 7.12
C ARG A 326 -2.64 11.56 7.08
N ARG A 327 -2.40 10.27 6.90
CA ARG A 327 -3.44 9.24 6.91
C ARG A 327 -4.02 9.07 8.30
N TRP A 328 -5.15 8.43 8.36
CA TRP A 328 -5.85 8.10 9.58
C TRP A 328 -5.93 6.59 9.73
N ALA A 329 -5.70 6.11 10.94
CA ALA A 329 -6.04 4.77 11.36
C ALA A 329 -7.42 4.83 12.01
N ILE A 330 -8.33 3.99 11.54
CA ILE A 330 -9.66 3.82 12.11
C ILE A 330 -9.85 2.37 12.52
N TRP A 331 -10.46 2.14 13.67
CA TRP A 331 -10.75 0.80 14.18
C TRP A 331 -12.24 0.58 14.13
N ILE A 332 -12.62 -0.55 13.57
CA ILE A 332 -14.01 -1.00 13.52
C ILE A 332 -14.20 -2.22 14.41
N SER A 333 -15.36 -2.28 15.05
CA SER A 333 -15.80 -3.48 15.75
C SER A 333 -16.13 -4.57 14.73
N GLU A 334 -15.44 -5.70 14.80
CA GLU A 334 -15.84 -6.94 14.11
C GLU A 334 -16.73 -7.75 15.05
N PRO A 335 -18.03 -7.95 14.72
CA PRO A 335 -18.80 -8.94 15.43
C PRO A 335 -18.13 -10.31 15.22
N GLU A 336 -18.29 -11.22 16.17
CA GLU A 336 -17.92 -12.64 16.02
C GLU A 336 -18.67 -13.28 14.83
N ALA A 337 -18.42 -12.81 13.62
CA ALA A 337 -18.81 -13.57 12.46
C ALA A 337 -17.77 -14.68 12.32
N PRO A 338 -18.20 -15.94 12.10
CA PRO A 338 -17.26 -16.97 11.70
C PRO A 338 -16.48 -16.41 10.51
N ALA A 339 -15.15 -16.45 10.59
CA ALA A 339 -14.30 -16.07 9.47
C ALA A 339 -14.70 -16.99 8.32
N ASP A 340 -15.60 -16.52 7.46
CA ASP A 340 -16.10 -17.28 6.32
C ASP A 340 -15.05 -17.40 5.21
N GLY A 341 -13.89 -16.78 5.41
CA GLY A 341 -12.77 -16.73 4.49
C GLY A 341 -13.04 -15.91 3.22
N ARG A 342 -14.20 -15.24 3.16
CA ARG A 342 -14.59 -14.41 2.02
C ARG A 342 -14.00 -13.01 2.11
N LEU A 343 -13.95 -12.37 0.95
CA LEU A 343 -13.59 -10.97 0.85
C LEU A 343 -14.86 -10.11 0.88
N HIS A 344 -14.88 -9.11 1.74
CA HIS A 344 -15.98 -8.18 1.93
C HIS A 344 -15.63 -6.81 1.39
N THR A 345 -16.57 -6.14 0.74
CA THR A 345 -16.37 -4.79 0.23
C THR A 345 -16.33 -3.78 1.38
N LEU A 346 -15.39 -2.83 1.31
CA LEU A 346 -15.23 -1.77 2.29
C LEU A 346 -15.46 -0.40 1.65
N THR A 347 -16.23 0.45 2.32
CA THR A 347 -16.39 1.85 1.96
C THR A 347 -16.31 2.71 3.22
N VAL A 348 -15.54 3.80 3.16
CA VAL A 348 -15.39 4.74 4.28
C VAL A 348 -15.83 6.13 3.83
N ARG A 349 -16.85 6.67 4.49
CA ARG A 349 -17.45 7.97 4.19
C ARG A 349 -17.34 8.93 5.37
N LEU A 350 -17.37 10.21 5.08
CA LEU A 350 -17.48 11.28 6.06
C LEU A 350 -18.78 12.07 5.78
N PRO A 351 -19.94 11.60 6.24
CA PRO A 351 -21.24 12.11 5.82
C PRO A 351 -21.42 13.59 6.14
N ARG A 352 -20.94 14.03 7.30
CA ARG A 352 -21.02 15.45 7.71
C ARG A 352 -20.17 16.39 6.86
N ARG A 353 -19.19 15.86 6.14
CA ARG A 353 -18.29 16.59 5.24
C ARG A 353 -18.63 16.37 3.77
N LYS A 354 -19.64 15.55 3.48
CA LYS A 354 -20.01 15.14 2.12
C LYS A 354 -18.78 14.65 1.32
N ALA A 355 -17.91 13.88 1.97
CA ALA A 355 -16.67 13.39 1.42
C ALA A 355 -16.56 11.88 1.61
N GLU A 356 -15.76 11.26 0.77
CA GLU A 356 -15.38 9.85 0.86
C GLU A 356 -13.87 9.78 1.10
N ALA A 357 -13.45 8.91 2.02
CA ALA A 357 -12.05 8.64 2.28
C ALA A 357 -11.56 7.57 1.31
N ARG A 358 -10.32 7.71 0.84
CA ARG A 358 -9.65 6.65 0.08
C ARG A 358 -9.22 5.56 1.07
N ALA A 359 -9.90 4.44 1.02
CA ALA A 359 -9.72 3.29 1.90
C ALA A 359 -9.39 2.02 1.08
N PRO A 360 -8.81 0.97 1.70
CA PRO A 360 -8.76 -0.34 1.07
C PRO A 360 -10.17 -0.76 0.64
N GLN A 361 -10.29 -1.36 -0.54
CA GLN A 361 -11.62 -1.71 -1.07
C GLN A 361 -12.16 -3.04 -0.52
N TRP A 362 -11.30 -3.83 0.15
CA TRP A 362 -11.62 -5.19 0.60
C TRP A 362 -11.13 -5.44 2.02
N LEU A 363 -11.92 -6.25 2.76
CA LEU A 363 -11.58 -6.85 4.05
C LEU A 363 -11.72 -8.38 3.96
N ARG A 364 -11.02 -9.12 4.83
CA ARG A 364 -11.13 -10.57 4.95
C ARG A 364 -11.49 -10.98 6.36
#